data_7e33f9d85181eeec591f9ab98c571c80
#
_entry.id   7e33f9d85181eeec591f9ab98c571c80
#
_cell.length_a   1.000
_cell.length_b   1.000
_cell.length_c   1.000
_cell.angle_alpha   90.00
_cell.angle_beta   90.00
_cell.angle_gamma   90.00
#
_symmetry.space_group_name_H-M   'P 1'
#
loop_
_entity.id
_entity.type
_entity.pdbx_description
1 polymer ?
#
loop_
_entity_poly.entity_id
_entity_poly.type
_entity_poly.pdbx_seq_one_letter_code
_entity_poly.pdbx_strand_id
1 'polypeptide(L)'
;MAHKNNEKLHIAMLGHKRMPSREGGIEIVVGELSTRMAQLGHSVTCYNRRGHHVSGEEFDSEVLSEYKGVRIKRVFTVQKGGLAAMTSSVFAALKAAFGRYDVVHFHAEGPCAMLWLPKLFGKRCIATIHGLDHQRAKWGRFASWYIRFGEKCAVKFADEIIVLSENVQAYFKETYNRETVFVPNGVSSAQQVDADLITEKYGLHKDEYILFLGRLVPEKGLRYLIEAYKSVDTDKKLVIAGGSSDTAEFEKELKNSAAGNQKITFTGFVQGRLLEELYSNAYIYVLPSDLEGMPLSLLEAMSYGNCCLTSDIPECSDVIGDCGFTFRKGSVDDLKNKLQFLCDNADVTEKMRASSAIYICNKYNWDDVVCKTLQLYGAKNITEFSAHKKEENNENFVGQ
;
A
#
# COMPACT_ATOMS: atom_id res chain seq x y z
N MET A 1 23.65 -37.91 4.00
CA MET A 1 23.32 -36.50 3.92
C MET A 1 21.81 -36.40 3.78
N ALA A 2 21.11 -36.05 4.86
CA ALA A 2 19.65 -35.99 4.86
C ALA A 2 19.24 -34.66 4.24
N HIS A 3 18.55 -34.70 3.09
CA HIS A 3 17.82 -33.57 2.58
C HIS A 3 16.79 -33.14 3.64
N LYS A 4 17.05 -32.07 4.34
CA LYS A 4 16.04 -31.40 5.17
C LYS A 4 14.92 -30.95 4.23
N ASN A 5 13.76 -31.64 4.28
CA ASN A 5 12.55 -31.24 3.59
C ASN A 5 12.15 -29.83 4.09
N ASN A 6 12.36 -28.81 3.26
CA ASN A 6 11.66 -27.55 3.38
C ASN A 6 10.18 -27.85 3.16
N GLU A 7 9.38 -27.85 4.23
CA GLU A 7 7.94 -28.14 4.13
C GLU A 7 7.28 -27.04 3.29
N LYS A 8 6.92 -27.40 2.05
CA LYS A 8 6.20 -26.52 1.13
C LYS A 8 4.80 -26.26 1.65
N LEU A 9 4.49 -25.01 2.01
CA LEU A 9 3.14 -24.60 2.41
C LEU A 9 2.26 -24.36 1.17
N HIS A 10 0.98 -24.73 1.30
CA HIS A 10 -0.08 -24.36 0.37
C HIS A 10 -0.90 -23.22 0.97
N ILE A 11 -0.79 -22.03 0.36
CA ILE A 11 -1.29 -20.77 0.89
C ILE A 11 -2.41 -20.23 0.00
N ALA A 12 -3.53 -19.82 0.60
CA ALA A 12 -4.60 -19.09 -0.08
C ALA A 12 -4.63 -17.63 0.38
N MET A 13 -4.58 -16.68 -0.55
CA MET A 13 -4.69 -15.23 -0.31
C MET A 13 -6.07 -14.74 -0.71
N LEU A 14 -6.78 -14.07 0.22
CA LEU A 14 -8.15 -13.60 0.06
C LEU A 14 -8.29 -12.13 0.49
N GLY A 15 -9.30 -11.43 -0.04
CA GLY A 15 -9.66 -10.09 0.42
C GLY A 15 -9.24 -8.96 -0.52
N HIS A 16 -8.21 -9.15 -1.33
CA HIS A 16 -7.81 -8.21 -2.39
C HIS A 16 -8.80 -8.21 -3.56
N LYS A 17 -8.73 -7.19 -4.41
CA LYS A 17 -9.53 -7.11 -5.64
C LYS A 17 -8.94 -8.03 -6.71
N ARG A 18 -7.70 -7.77 -7.09
CA ARG A 18 -6.96 -8.57 -8.09
C ARG A 18 -5.46 -8.55 -7.84
N MET A 19 -4.78 -9.53 -8.37
CA MET A 19 -3.34 -9.67 -8.41
C MET A 19 -2.97 -10.28 -9.79
N PRO A 20 -2.01 -9.73 -10.55
CA PRO A 20 -1.29 -8.48 -10.25
C PRO A 20 -2.16 -7.23 -10.42
N SER A 21 -1.96 -6.23 -9.61
CA SER A 21 -2.61 -4.92 -9.75
C SER A 21 -1.97 -3.87 -8.85
N ARG A 22 -2.10 -2.61 -9.24
CA ARG A 22 -1.75 -1.44 -8.43
C ARG A 22 -2.97 -0.56 -8.10
N GLU A 23 -4.19 -1.12 -8.14
CA GLU A 23 -5.44 -0.42 -7.80
C GLU A 23 -5.48 0.12 -6.37
N GLY A 24 -4.70 -0.46 -5.47
CA GLY A 24 -4.59 -0.04 -4.08
C GLY A 24 -3.47 -0.74 -3.33
N GLY A 25 -3.22 -0.30 -2.10
CA GLY A 25 -2.13 -0.84 -1.27
C GLY A 25 -2.26 -2.34 -0.98
N ILE A 26 -3.48 -2.82 -0.75
CA ILE A 26 -3.73 -4.25 -0.47
C ILE A 26 -3.29 -5.12 -1.65
N GLU A 27 -3.58 -4.70 -2.87
CA GLU A 27 -3.21 -5.40 -4.10
C GLU A 27 -1.70 -5.51 -4.24
N ILE A 28 -0.98 -4.43 -3.93
CA ILE A 28 0.50 -4.40 -3.94
C ILE A 28 1.05 -5.36 -2.87
N VAL A 29 0.56 -5.27 -1.63
CA VAL A 29 1.02 -6.16 -0.53
C VAL A 29 0.78 -7.62 -0.86
N VAL A 30 -0.42 -7.98 -1.34
CA VAL A 30 -0.73 -9.36 -1.74
C VAL A 30 0.18 -9.81 -2.89
N GLY A 31 0.44 -8.95 -3.87
CA GLY A 31 1.34 -9.22 -4.97
C GLY A 31 2.77 -9.52 -4.52
N GLU A 32 3.34 -8.63 -3.69
CA GLU A 32 4.71 -8.78 -3.17
C GLU A 32 4.86 -10.02 -2.27
N LEU A 33 3.95 -10.23 -1.32
CA LEU A 33 3.96 -11.41 -0.47
C LEU A 33 3.84 -12.69 -1.30
N SER A 34 2.86 -12.76 -2.20
CA SER A 34 2.55 -13.97 -2.96
C SER A 34 3.68 -14.37 -3.90
N THR A 35 4.24 -13.43 -4.65
CA THR A 35 5.31 -13.72 -5.62
C THR A 35 6.59 -14.11 -4.92
N ARG A 36 6.97 -13.43 -3.83
CA ARG A 36 8.17 -13.77 -3.05
C ARG A 36 8.01 -15.13 -2.35
N MET A 37 6.86 -15.44 -1.77
CA MET A 37 6.60 -16.75 -1.18
C MET A 37 6.63 -17.87 -2.24
N ALA A 38 6.14 -17.60 -3.46
CA ALA A 38 6.23 -18.56 -4.57
C ALA A 38 7.68 -18.77 -5.01
N GLN A 39 8.51 -17.72 -5.06
CA GLN A 39 9.96 -17.83 -5.32
C GLN A 39 10.69 -18.65 -4.26
N LEU A 40 10.22 -18.60 -3.00
CA LEU A 40 10.73 -19.43 -1.89
C LEU A 40 10.24 -20.88 -1.94
N GLY A 41 9.49 -21.28 -2.99
CA GLY A 41 9.04 -22.64 -3.22
C GLY A 41 7.66 -22.99 -2.64
N HIS A 42 6.96 -22.05 -1.97
CA HIS A 42 5.61 -22.28 -1.49
C HIS A 42 4.58 -22.27 -2.63
N SER A 43 3.46 -22.95 -2.43
CA SER A 43 2.36 -22.96 -3.41
C SER A 43 1.32 -21.89 -3.02
N VAL A 44 1.32 -20.77 -3.71
CA VAL A 44 0.40 -19.66 -3.41
C VAL A 44 -0.73 -19.60 -4.44
N THR A 45 -1.96 -19.40 -3.95
CA THR A 45 -3.15 -19.16 -4.77
C THR A 45 -3.82 -17.86 -4.32
N CYS A 46 -3.98 -16.92 -5.25
CA CYS A 46 -4.72 -15.68 -5.04
C CYS A 46 -6.16 -15.81 -5.59
N TYR A 47 -7.15 -15.38 -4.80
CA TYR A 47 -8.55 -15.39 -5.20
C TYR A 47 -9.01 -13.99 -5.62
N ASN A 48 -8.90 -13.71 -6.93
CA ASN A 48 -9.27 -12.43 -7.51
C ASN A 48 -10.78 -12.27 -7.65
N ARG A 49 -11.27 -11.04 -7.46
CA ARG A 49 -12.64 -10.63 -7.81
C ARG A 49 -12.81 -10.62 -9.32
N ARG A 50 -14.03 -10.85 -9.80
CA ARG A 50 -14.43 -10.53 -11.18
C ARG A 50 -14.73 -9.03 -11.26
N GLY A 51 -14.63 -8.45 -12.46
CA GLY A 51 -14.96 -7.05 -12.74
C GLY A 51 -13.79 -6.29 -13.35
N HIS A 52 -14.03 -5.01 -13.61
CA HIS A 52 -13.09 -4.10 -14.25
C HIS A 52 -12.20 -3.38 -13.25
N HIS A 53 -11.13 -2.79 -13.74
CA HIS A 53 -10.24 -1.93 -12.96
C HIS A 53 -11.01 -0.69 -12.48
N VAL A 54 -10.79 -0.26 -11.24
CA VAL A 54 -11.54 0.89 -10.65
C VAL A 54 -11.27 2.22 -11.36
N SER A 55 -10.15 2.34 -12.08
CA SER A 55 -9.77 3.56 -12.80
C SER A 55 -10.13 3.53 -14.29
N GLY A 56 -10.82 2.48 -14.76
CA GLY A 56 -11.25 2.35 -16.14
C GLY A 56 -10.89 1.00 -16.76
N GLU A 57 -11.66 0.59 -17.78
CA GLU A 57 -11.46 -0.69 -18.50
C GLU A 57 -10.13 -0.72 -19.26
N GLU A 58 -9.58 0.42 -19.62
CA GLU A 58 -8.28 0.58 -20.27
C GLU A 58 -7.10 0.09 -19.41
N PHE A 59 -7.31 -0.04 -18.10
CA PHE A 59 -6.33 -0.59 -17.15
C PHE A 59 -6.60 -2.06 -16.81
N ASP A 60 -7.58 -2.70 -17.43
CA ASP A 60 -7.83 -4.12 -17.24
C ASP A 60 -6.64 -4.94 -17.75
N SER A 61 -6.09 -5.75 -16.88
CA SER A 61 -5.09 -6.74 -17.27
C SER A 61 -5.74 -7.96 -17.92
N GLU A 62 -5.00 -8.67 -18.76
CA GLU A 62 -5.40 -9.99 -19.27
C GLU A 62 -5.81 -10.92 -18.12
N VAL A 63 -6.72 -11.84 -18.44
CA VAL A 63 -7.17 -12.86 -17.49
C VAL A 63 -6.08 -13.90 -17.33
N LEU A 64 -5.22 -13.68 -16.34
CA LEU A 64 -4.15 -14.62 -16.02
C LEU A 64 -4.67 -15.75 -15.13
N SER A 65 -4.20 -16.97 -15.40
CA SER A 65 -4.35 -18.14 -14.52
C SER A 65 -3.16 -18.31 -13.58
N GLU A 66 -2.01 -17.69 -13.94
CA GLU A 66 -0.78 -17.70 -13.17
C GLU A 66 0.01 -16.40 -13.40
N TYR A 67 0.70 -15.93 -12.37
CA TYR A 67 1.63 -14.81 -12.45
C TYR A 67 2.83 -15.04 -11.53
N LYS A 68 4.05 -15.04 -12.06
CA LYS A 68 5.31 -15.25 -11.31
C LYS A 68 5.23 -16.41 -10.31
N GLY A 69 4.71 -17.57 -10.75
CA GLY A 69 4.57 -18.78 -9.93
C GLY A 69 3.36 -18.80 -8.98
N VAL A 70 2.56 -17.74 -8.96
CA VAL A 70 1.34 -17.64 -8.14
C VAL A 70 0.13 -18.03 -8.98
N ARG A 71 -0.66 -19.01 -8.51
CA ARG A 71 -1.92 -19.38 -9.16
C ARG A 71 -2.98 -18.33 -8.92
N ILE A 72 -3.71 -17.97 -9.96
CA ILE A 72 -4.79 -16.97 -9.89
C ILE A 72 -6.12 -17.67 -10.15
N LYS A 73 -7.06 -17.53 -9.22
CA LYS A 73 -8.42 -18.05 -9.36
C LYS A 73 -9.41 -16.92 -9.23
N ARG A 74 -10.32 -16.79 -10.19
CA ARG A 74 -11.40 -15.82 -10.11
C ARG A 74 -12.59 -16.39 -9.36
N VAL A 75 -13.20 -15.59 -8.49
CA VAL A 75 -14.41 -15.93 -7.73
C VAL A 75 -15.61 -15.13 -8.20
N PHE A 76 -16.79 -15.69 -8.00
CA PHE A 76 -18.03 -14.98 -8.30
C PHE A 76 -18.09 -13.66 -7.51
N THR A 77 -18.50 -12.59 -8.19
CA THR A 77 -18.54 -11.25 -7.63
C THR A 77 -19.71 -10.49 -8.19
N VAL A 78 -20.57 -9.96 -7.33
CA VAL A 78 -21.67 -9.08 -7.73
C VAL A 78 -21.12 -7.68 -7.93
N GLN A 79 -21.19 -7.16 -9.17
CA GLN A 79 -20.64 -5.86 -9.58
C GLN A 79 -21.53 -4.69 -9.10
N LYS A 80 -21.75 -4.56 -7.79
CA LYS A 80 -22.58 -3.48 -7.24
C LYS A 80 -22.05 -3.02 -5.88
N GLY A 81 -21.39 -1.87 -5.85
CA GLY A 81 -20.91 -1.21 -4.63
C GLY A 81 -20.25 -2.17 -3.63
N GLY A 82 -20.56 -2.05 -2.35
CA GLY A 82 -20.02 -2.90 -1.29
C GLY A 82 -20.29 -4.40 -1.42
N LEU A 83 -21.29 -4.82 -2.22
CA LEU A 83 -21.62 -6.25 -2.43
C LEU A 83 -20.49 -6.99 -3.16
N ALA A 84 -19.69 -6.31 -3.95
CA ALA A 84 -18.55 -6.93 -4.63
C ALA A 84 -17.54 -7.51 -3.63
N ALA A 85 -17.22 -6.78 -2.59
CA ALA A 85 -16.33 -7.25 -1.53
C ALA A 85 -16.93 -8.41 -0.73
N MET A 86 -18.21 -8.31 -0.37
CA MET A 86 -18.91 -9.34 0.42
C MET A 86 -19.02 -10.65 -0.35
N THR A 87 -19.57 -10.63 -1.57
CA THR A 87 -19.79 -11.84 -2.36
C THR A 87 -18.48 -12.52 -2.74
N SER A 88 -17.46 -11.77 -3.16
CA SER A 88 -16.15 -12.34 -3.45
C SER A 88 -15.52 -13.00 -2.23
N SER A 89 -15.68 -12.43 -1.03
CA SER A 89 -15.15 -12.99 0.21
C SER A 89 -15.82 -14.31 0.57
N VAL A 90 -17.15 -14.41 0.41
CA VAL A 90 -17.91 -15.63 0.64
C VAL A 90 -17.42 -16.75 -0.28
N PHE A 91 -17.38 -16.52 -1.59
CA PHE A 91 -16.99 -17.55 -2.55
C PHE A 91 -15.49 -17.91 -2.46
N ALA A 92 -14.62 -16.95 -2.13
CA ALA A 92 -13.21 -17.23 -1.88
C ALA A 92 -13.02 -18.09 -0.62
N ALA A 93 -13.71 -17.75 0.48
CA ALA A 93 -13.64 -18.50 1.73
C ALA A 93 -14.18 -19.92 1.57
N LEU A 94 -15.30 -20.13 0.84
CA LEU A 94 -15.80 -21.45 0.50
C LEU A 94 -14.76 -22.28 -0.25
N LYS A 95 -14.17 -21.73 -1.32
CA LYS A 95 -13.13 -22.42 -2.10
C LYS A 95 -11.88 -22.71 -1.26
N ALA A 96 -11.49 -21.81 -0.36
CA ALA A 96 -10.37 -22.01 0.53
C ALA A 96 -10.65 -23.08 1.60
N ALA A 97 -11.85 -23.09 2.19
CA ALA A 97 -12.24 -24.07 3.20
C ALA A 97 -12.19 -25.51 2.68
N PHE A 98 -12.71 -25.75 1.48
CA PHE A 98 -12.71 -27.07 0.85
C PHE A 98 -11.43 -27.37 0.03
N GLY A 99 -10.55 -26.38 -0.14
CA GLY A 99 -9.29 -26.53 -0.85
C GLY A 99 -8.20 -27.21 0.00
N ARG A 100 -7.16 -27.71 -0.68
CA ARG A 100 -5.96 -28.26 -0.02
C ARG A 100 -4.98 -27.14 0.32
N TYR A 101 -5.30 -26.37 1.37
CA TYR A 101 -4.47 -25.30 1.88
C TYR A 101 -4.08 -25.57 3.32
N ASP A 102 -2.86 -25.22 3.69
CA ASP A 102 -2.37 -25.25 5.05
C ASP A 102 -2.72 -23.92 5.74
N VAL A 103 -2.62 -22.82 5.01
CA VAL A 103 -2.83 -21.46 5.49
C VAL A 103 -3.83 -20.72 4.59
N VAL A 104 -4.75 -19.99 5.21
CA VAL A 104 -5.69 -19.08 4.55
C VAL A 104 -5.47 -17.67 5.13
N HIS A 105 -4.96 -16.77 4.32
CA HIS A 105 -4.65 -15.41 4.73
C HIS A 105 -5.69 -14.42 4.19
N PHE A 106 -6.37 -13.74 5.09
CA PHE A 106 -7.36 -12.72 4.80
C PHE A 106 -6.73 -11.33 4.89
N HIS A 107 -6.98 -10.51 3.88
CA HIS A 107 -6.55 -9.11 3.86
C HIS A 107 -7.75 -8.18 3.99
N ALA A 108 -7.68 -7.20 4.88
CA ALA A 108 -8.71 -6.26 5.30
C ALA A 108 -9.82 -6.85 6.20
N GLU A 109 -10.46 -5.97 6.98
CA GLU A 109 -11.45 -6.32 7.99
C GLU A 109 -12.73 -6.95 7.38
N GLY A 110 -13.27 -6.33 6.31
CA GLY A 110 -14.50 -6.80 5.69
C GLY A 110 -14.49 -8.27 5.27
N PRO A 111 -13.49 -8.75 4.51
CA PRO A 111 -13.30 -10.16 4.16
C PRO A 111 -13.20 -11.09 5.36
N CYS A 112 -12.67 -10.64 6.48
CA CYS A 112 -12.54 -11.42 7.72
C CYS A 112 -13.90 -11.87 8.31
N ALA A 113 -15.03 -11.29 7.86
CA ALA A 113 -16.36 -11.78 8.21
C ALA A 113 -16.58 -13.26 7.86
N MET A 114 -15.81 -13.79 6.91
CA MET A 114 -15.86 -15.19 6.48
C MET A 114 -14.74 -16.08 7.04
N LEU A 115 -13.88 -15.55 7.90
CA LEU A 115 -12.69 -16.23 8.42
C LEU A 115 -13.06 -17.50 9.24
N TRP A 116 -14.19 -17.49 9.91
CA TRP A 116 -14.70 -18.63 10.67
C TRP A 116 -14.86 -19.90 9.82
N LEU A 117 -15.15 -19.76 8.52
CA LEU A 117 -15.44 -20.88 7.65
C LEU A 117 -14.21 -21.77 7.40
N PRO A 118 -13.08 -21.30 6.83
CA PRO A 118 -11.89 -22.15 6.70
C PRO A 118 -11.35 -22.60 8.07
N LYS A 119 -11.56 -21.81 9.13
CA LYS A 119 -11.19 -22.20 10.50
C LYS A 119 -11.93 -23.46 10.97
N LEU A 120 -13.22 -23.59 10.67
CA LEU A 120 -14.00 -24.81 10.97
C LEU A 120 -13.47 -26.06 10.24
N PHE A 121 -12.82 -25.87 9.07
CA PHE A 121 -12.17 -26.95 8.31
C PHE A 121 -10.70 -27.16 8.71
N GLY A 122 -10.29 -26.69 9.88
CA GLY A 122 -8.96 -26.92 10.44
C GLY A 122 -7.83 -26.18 9.76
N LYS A 123 -8.13 -25.13 8.95
CA LYS A 123 -7.08 -24.32 8.31
C LYS A 123 -6.46 -23.36 9.34
N ARG A 124 -5.14 -23.10 9.20
CA ARG A 124 -4.51 -21.98 9.88
C ARG A 124 -4.96 -20.69 9.21
N CYS A 125 -5.57 -19.79 9.98
CA CYS A 125 -6.18 -18.58 9.46
C CYS A 125 -5.44 -17.35 9.98
N ILE A 126 -4.95 -16.53 9.06
CA ILE A 126 -4.25 -15.28 9.36
C ILE A 126 -5.08 -14.11 8.83
N ALA A 127 -5.10 -13.01 9.55
CA ALA A 127 -5.72 -11.76 9.12
C ALA A 127 -4.70 -10.63 9.09
N THR A 128 -4.57 -9.89 7.99
CA THR A 128 -3.85 -8.62 7.95
C THR A 128 -4.84 -7.46 7.92
N ILE A 129 -4.76 -6.60 8.91
CA ILE A 129 -5.56 -5.38 9.04
C ILE A 129 -4.73 -4.22 8.49
N HIS A 130 -5.14 -3.70 7.33
CA HIS A 130 -4.41 -2.64 6.61
C HIS A 130 -4.73 -1.22 7.10
N GLY A 131 -5.45 -1.09 8.19
CA GLY A 131 -5.93 0.13 8.80
C GLY A 131 -7.34 -0.05 9.29
N LEU A 132 -7.84 0.87 10.11
CA LEU A 132 -9.18 0.81 10.68
C LEU A 132 -10.20 1.33 9.64
N ASP A 133 -10.59 0.46 8.71
CA ASP A 133 -11.45 0.81 7.58
C ASP A 133 -12.81 1.38 8.00
N HIS A 134 -13.33 0.96 9.17
CA HIS A 134 -14.60 1.46 9.70
C HIS A 134 -14.57 2.97 10.04
N GLN A 135 -13.38 3.58 10.20
CA GLN A 135 -13.19 5.00 10.46
C GLN A 135 -13.19 5.86 9.18
N ARG A 136 -13.15 5.23 8.00
CA ARG A 136 -13.13 5.97 6.72
C ARG A 136 -14.48 6.59 6.41
N ALA A 137 -14.48 7.86 6.07
CA ALA A 137 -15.69 8.66 5.85
C ALA A 137 -16.61 8.15 4.71
N LYS A 138 -16.07 7.35 3.79
CA LYS A 138 -16.82 6.83 2.64
C LYS A 138 -17.86 5.74 3.00
N TRP A 139 -17.78 5.16 4.19
CA TRP A 139 -18.63 4.04 4.55
C TRP A 139 -19.93 4.48 5.24
N GLY A 140 -21.07 4.12 4.66
CA GLY A 140 -22.37 4.27 5.33
C GLY A 140 -22.53 3.31 6.53
N ARG A 141 -23.56 3.55 7.36
CA ARG A 141 -23.79 2.80 8.63
C ARG A 141 -23.76 1.29 8.49
N PHE A 142 -24.35 0.73 7.43
CA PHE A 142 -24.36 -0.72 7.18
C PHE A 142 -22.96 -1.25 6.84
N ALA A 143 -22.22 -0.56 5.97
CA ALA A 143 -20.87 -0.97 5.60
C ALA A 143 -19.92 -0.91 6.81
N SER A 144 -19.99 0.14 7.63
CA SER A 144 -19.21 0.25 8.86
C SER A 144 -19.56 -0.84 9.87
N TRP A 145 -20.84 -1.21 9.99
CA TRP A 145 -21.26 -2.35 10.81
C TRP A 145 -20.68 -3.68 10.31
N TYR A 146 -20.74 -3.92 9.00
CA TYR A 146 -20.18 -5.14 8.39
C TYR A 146 -18.65 -5.23 8.56
N ILE A 147 -17.93 -4.11 8.40
CA ILE A 147 -16.50 -4.04 8.62
C ILE A 147 -16.16 -4.37 10.08
N ARG A 148 -16.86 -3.78 11.04
CA ARG A 148 -16.69 -4.10 12.47
C ARG A 148 -17.06 -5.55 12.80
N PHE A 149 -18.05 -6.13 12.11
CA PHE A 149 -18.34 -7.55 12.24
C PHE A 149 -17.18 -8.43 11.77
N GLY A 150 -16.56 -8.08 10.63
CA GLY A 150 -15.37 -8.75 10.13
C GLY A 150 -14.18 -8.63 11.09
N GLU A 151 -13.97 -7.46 11.69
CA GLU A 151 -12.96 -7.23 12.72
C GLU A 151 -13.17 -8.16 13.94
N LYS A 152 -14.41 -8.27 14.44
CA LYS A 152 -14.75 -9.20 15.52
C LYS A 152 -14.54 -10.66 15.13
N CYS A 153 -14.80 -11.01 13.86
CA CYS A 153 -14.52 -12.36 13.37
C CYS A 153 -13.00 -12.62 13.31
N ALA A 154 -12.18 -11.63 12.91
CA ALA A 154 -10.72 -11.75 12.97
C ALA A 154 -10.25 -11.97 14.41
N VAL A 155 -10.73 -11.16 15.36
CA VAL A 155 -10.41 -11.30 16.79
C VAL A 155 -10.71 -12.69 17.32
N LYS A 156 -11.86 -13.26 16.94
CA LYS A 156 -12.34 -14.54 17.47
C LYS A 156 -11.74 -15.77 16.80
N PHE A 157 -11.48 -15.71 15.49
CA PHE A 157 -11.20 -16.92 14.70
C PHE A 157 -9.82 -16.93 14.04
N ALA A 158 -9.11 -15.78 13.93
CA ALA A 158 -7.75 -15.79 13.41
C ALA A 158 -6.78 -16.44 14.41
N ASP A 159 -5.86 -17.25 13.90
CA ASP A 159 -4.74 -17.76 14.68
C ASP A 159 -3.81 -16.59 15.02
N GLU A 160 -3.48 -15.77 14.00
CA GLU A 160 -2.70 -14.55 14.17
C GLU A 160 -3.37 -13.38 13.45
N ILE A 161 -3.21 -12.19 14.02
CA ILE A 161 -3.63 -10.93 13.41
C ILE A 161 -2.39 -10.07 13.19
N ILE A 162 -2.14 -9.72 11.94
CA ILE A 162 -1.08 -8.80 11.52
C ILE A 162 -1.67 -7.40 11.43
N VAL A 163 -0.96 -6.42 11.99
CA VAL A 163 -1.27 -4.99 11.91
C VAL A 163 -0.08 -4.22 11.37
N LEU A 164 -0.33 -3.06 10.75
CA LEU A 164 0.67 -2.28 10.03
C LEU A 164 1.18 -1.06 10.81
N SER A 165 0.61 -0.77 11.98
CA SER A 165 1.05 0.31 12.86
C SER A 165 0.87 -0.06 14.33
N GLU A 166 1.66 0.56 15.20
CA GLU A 166 1.56 0.38 16.65
C GLU A 166 0.23 0.93 17.20
N ASN A 167 -0.31 1.97 16.59
CA ASN A 167 -1.62 2.51 16.96
C ASN A 167 -2.74 1.47 16.75
N VAL A 168 -2.71 0.75 15.64
CA VAL A 168 -3.68 -0.32 15.39
C VAL A 168 -3.45 -1.49 16.34
N GLN A 169 -2.21 -1.78 16.72
CA GLN A 169 -1.89 -2.79 17.73
C GLN A 169 -2.48 -2.41 19.09
N ALA A 170 -2.28 -1.17 19.54
CA ALA A 170 -2.85 -0.64 20.78
C ALA A 170 -4.39 -0.69 20.74
N TYR A 171 -5.01 -0.29 19.63
CA TYR A 171 -6.46 -0.36 19.45
C TYR A 171 -7.01 -1.79 19.65
N PHE A 172 -6.40 -2.82 19.07
CA PHE A 172 -6.85 -4.21 19.25
C PHE A 172 -6.66 -4.68 20.70
N LYS A 173 -5.57 -4.29 21.34
CA LYS A 173 -5.32 -4.60 22.75
C LYS A 173 -6.34 -3.96 23.67
N GLU A 174 -6.61 -2.66 23.49
CA GLU A 174 -7.52 -1.89 24.33
C GLU A 174 -8.99 -2.27 24.09
N THR A 175 -9.39 -2.43 22.82
CA THR A 175 -10.81 -2.68 22.45
C THR A 175 -11.24 -4.12 22.66
N TYR A 176 -10.35 -5.08 22.38
CA TYR A 176 -10.69 -6.51 22.36
C TYR A 176 -9.86 -7.37 23.30
N ASN A 177 -8.88 -6.79 23.99
CA ASN A 177 -7.86 -7.53 24.75
C ASN A 177 -7.18 -8.63 23.90
N ARG A 178 -6.96 -8.34 22.59
CA ARG A 178 -6.37 -9.25 21.61
C ARG A 178 -4.96 -8.78 21.26
N GLU A 179 -3.98 -9.67 21.48
CA GLU A 179 -2.61 -9.45 21.00
C GLU A 179 -2.58 -9.57 19.48
N THR A 180 -1.80 -8.70 18.85
CA THR A 180 -1.58 -8.67 17.39
C THR A 180 -0.08 -8.56 17.11
N VAL A 181 0.32 -8.90 15.90
CA VAL A 181 1.73 -8.86 15.50
C VAL A 181 1.96 -7.69 14.55
N PHE A 182 2.85 -6.79 14.92
CA PHE A 182 3.26 -5.70 14.04
C PHE A 182 4.21 -6.23 12.94
N VAL A 183 3.72 -6.20 11.70
CA VAL A 183 4.50 -6.49 10.49
C VAL A 183 4.25 -5.36 9.51
N PRO A 184 5.20 -4.44 9.31
CA PRO A 184 5.03 -3.30 8.42
C PRO A 184 4.91 -3.73 6.96
N ASN A 185 4.49 -2.81 6.08
CA ASN A 185 4.69 -2.97 4.65
C ASN A 185 6.18 -2.88 4.31
N GLY A 186 6.57 -3.51 3.21
CA GLY A 186 7.93 -3.40 2.68
C GLY A 186 8.00 -2.44 1.50
N VAL A 187 9.22 -2.14 1.10
CA VAL A 187 9.54 -1.45 -0.16
C VAL A 187 10.75 -2.12 -0.80
N SER A 188 10.83 -2.08 -2.12
CA SER A 188 12.01 -2.49 -2.88
C SER A 188 12.86 -1.27 -3.20
N SER A 189 14.18 -1.47 -3.32
CA SER A 189 15.07 -0.43 -3.86
C SER A 189 14.60 -0.04 -5.26
N ALA A 190 14.43 1.24 -5.48
CA ALA A 190 14.02 1.80 -6.76
C ALA A 190 15.24 2.21 -7.60
N GLN A 191 15.09 2.12 -8.92
CA GLN A 191 16.06 2.70 -9.86
C GLN A 191 15.49 4.01 -10.36
N GLN A 192 16.27 5.07 -10.25
CA GLN A 192 15.91 6.35 -10.83
C GLN A 192 15.96 6.27 -12.36
N VAL A 193 15.05 6.98 -13.00
CA VAL A 193 14.86 6.98 -14.45
C VAL A 193 14.64 8.41 -14.95
N ASP A 194 15.08 8.70 -16.17
CA ASP A 194 14.93 10.01 -16.78
C ASP A 194 13.47 10.36 -17.10
N ALA A 195 13.21 11.66 -17.26
CA ALA A 195 11.90 12.22 -17.55
C ALA A 195 11.63 12.21 -19.07
N ASP A 196 11.08 11.10 -19.57
CA ASP A 196 10.72 10.93 -20.99
C ASP A 196 9.21 11.05 -21.20
N LEU A 197 8.44 10.07 -20.70
CA LEU A 197 6.98 10.02 -20.88
C LEU A 197 6.26 11.15 -20.16
N ILE A 198 6.73 11.56 -18.99
CA ILE A 198 6.14 12.69 -18.25
C ILE A 198 6.40 14.02 -18.97
N THR A 199 7.52 14.14 -19.67
CA THR A 199 7.81 15.32 -20.50
C THR A 199 6.90 15.36 -21.72
N GLU A 200 6.78 14.23 -22.43
CA GLU A 200 5.92 14.13 -23.62
C GLU A 200 4.44 14.40 -23.29
N LYS A 201 3.93 13.81 -22.21
CA LYS A 201 2.49 13.88 -21.89
C LYS A 201 2.07 15.13 -21.12
N TYR A 202 2.93 15.63 -20.24
CA TYR A 202 2.56 16.68 -19.29
C TYR A 202 3.53 17.89 -19.28
N GLY A 203 4.58 17.87 -20.08
CA GLY A 203 5.62 18.91 -20.09
C GLY A 203 6.27 19.07 -18.71
N LEU A 204 6.60 17.94 -18.06
CA LEU A 204 7.25 17.89 -16.77
C LEU A 204 8.72 17.47 -16.93
N HIS A 205 9.61 18.20 -16.26
CA HIS A 205 11.04 17.87 -16.22
C HIS A 205 11.50 17.64 -14.78
N LYS A 206 12.70 17.14 -14.62
CA LYS A 206 13.29 16.86 -13.32
C LYS A 206 13.31 18.11 -12.44
N ASP A 207 12.91 17.95 -11.18
CA ASP A 207 12.88 18.98 -10.15
C ASP A 207 11.93 20.17 -10.40
N GLU A 208 11.03 20.06 -11.38
CA GLU A 208 10.07 21.13 -11.73
C GLU A 208 8.70 20.96 -11.07
N TYR A 209 8.47 19.92 -10.27
CA TYR A 209 7.15 19.69 -9.69
C TYR A 209 7.16 19.08 -8.28
N ILE A 210 6.10 19.40 -7.56
CA ILE A 210 5.70 18.81 -6.30
C ILE A 210 4.72 17.69 -6.62
N LEU A 211 4.97 16.47 -6.14
CA LEU A 211 4.17 15.28 -6.46
C LEU A 211 3.30 14.87 -5.27
N PHE A 212 2.01 14.69 -5.53
CA PHE A 212 1.13 13.81 -4.75
C PHE A 212 0.81 12.57 -5.57
N LEU A 213 0.87 11.38 -4.96
CA LEU A 213 0.45 10.14 -5.60
C LEU A 213 -0.40 9.29 -4.64
N GLY A 214 -1.62 8.96 -5.09
CA GLY A 214 -2.54 8.16 -4.32
C GLY A 214 -3.99 8.23 -4.84
N ARG A 215 -4.89 7.50 -4.18
CA ARG A 215 -6.31 7.57 -4.52
C ARG A 215 -6.88 8.95 -4.19
N LEU A 216 -7.75 9.47 -5.06
CA LEU A 216 -8.43 10.74 -4.82
C LEU A 216 -9.64 10.52 -3.89
N VAL A 217 -9.38 10.48 -2.59
CA VAL A 217 -10.38 10.28 -1.53
C VAL A 217 -10.21 11.34 -0.44
N PRO A 218 -11.29 11.71 0.28
CA PRO A 218 -11.24 12.82 1.26
C PRO A 218 -10.13 12.69 2.30
N GLU A 219 -9.93 11.48 2.81
CA GLU A 219 -8.93 11.21 3.85
C GLU A 219 -7.47 11.40 3.41
N LYS A 220 -7.21 11.62 2.13
CA LYS A 220 -5.87 11.93 1.61
C LYS A 220 -5.50 13.43 1.67
N GLY A 221 -6.39 14.28 2.17
CA GLY A 221 -6.08 15.68 2.46
C GLY A 221 -5.79 16.58 1.26
N LEU A 222 -6.21 16.19 0.06
CA LEU A 222 -5.93 16.95 -1.18
C LEU A 222 -6.53 18.36 -1.18
N ARG A 223 -7.63 18.59 -0.44
CA ARG A 223 -8.18 19.96 -0.25
C ARG A 223 -7.14 20.87 0.38
N TYR A 224 -6.46 20.41 1.43
CA TYR A 224 -5.41 21.18 2.11
C TYR A 224 -4.23 21.46 1.19
N LEU A 225 -3.81 20.47 0.40
CA LEU A 225 -2.68 20.61 -0.50
C LEU A 225 -2.96 21.64 -1.61
N ILE A 226 -4.12 21.55 -2.26
CA ILE A 226 -4.49 22.50 -3.32
C ILE A 226 -4.60 23.92 -2.75
N GLU A 227 -5.21 24.08 -1.58
CA GLU A 227 -5.38 25.39 -0.95
C GLU A 227 -4.04 25.99 -0.51
N ALA A 228 -3.19 25.19 0.16
CA ALA A 228 -1.85 25.61 0.55
C ALA A 228 -1.00 26.01 -0.67
N TYR A 229 -1.00 25.15 -1.70
CA TYR A 229 -0.20 25.38 -2.91
C TYR A 229 -0.56 26.66 -3.66
N LYS A 230 -1.82 27.07 -3.69
CA LYS A 230 -2.23 28.34 -4.32
C LYS A 230 -1.57 29.58 -3.70
N SER A 231 -1.10 29.47 -2.47
CA SER A 231 -0.49 30.54 -1.70
C SER A 231 1.03 30.40 -1.56
N VAL A 232 1.64 29.37 -2.18
CA VAL A 232 3.09 29.18 -2.23
C VAL A 232 3.66 29.94 -3.43
N ASP A 233 4.69 30.75 -3.21
CA ASP A 233 5.44 31.41 -4.27
C ASP A 233 6.49 30.46 -4.83
N THR A 234 6.18 29.84 -5.96
CA THR A 234 7.06 28.86 -6.62
C THR A 234 6.76 28.72 -8.11
N ASP A 235 7.80 28.42 -8.89
CA ASP A 235 7.65 28.04 -10.30
C ASP A 235 7.33 26.55 -10.49
N LYS A 236 7.49 25.75 -9.46
CA LYS A 236 7.25 24.30 -9.53
C LYS A 236 5.77 24.01 -9.66
N LYS A 237 5.40 23.11 -10.57
CA LYS A 237 4.01 22.65 -10.76
C LYS A 237 3.58 21.74 -9.61
N LEU A 238 2.28 21.68 -9.30
CA LEU A 238 1.69 20.65 -8.45
C LEU A 238 1.13 19.54 -9.33
N VAL A 239 1.64 18.33 -9.20
CA VAL A 239 1.20 17.14 -9.93
C VAL A 239 0.41 16.23 -8.97
N ILE A 240 -0.85 15.99 -9.28
CA ILE A 240 -1.75 15.13 -8.55
C ILE A 240 -1.98 13.86 -9.37
N ALA A 241 -1.27 12.79 -9.00
CA ALA A 241 -1.33 11.51 -9.69
C ALA A 241 -2.21 10.52 -8.93
N GLY A 242 -3.16 9.91 -9.66
CA GLY A 242 -4.07 8.92 -9.14
C GLY A 242 -5.50 9.10 -9.63
N GLY A 243 -6.31 8.07 -9.43
CA GLY A 243 -7.72 8.06 -9.81
C GLY A 243 -8.67 8.02 -8.61
N SER A 244 -9.94 8.32 -8.88
CA SER A 244 -11.00 8.12 -7.91
C SER A 244 -11.32 6.63 -7.78
N SER A 245 -11.68 6.21 -6.57
CA SER A 245 -12.21 4.87 -6.30
C SER A 245 -13.52 5.04 -5.55
N ASP A 246 -14.62 4.96 -6.26
CA ASP A 246 -15.97 5.23 -5.74
C ASP A 246 -16.19 6.67 -5.23
N THR A 247 -15.40 7.65 -5.71
CA THR A 247 -15.37 9.06 -5.25
C THR A 247 -15.29 10.05 -6.42
N ALA A 248 -15.99 9.77 -7.53
CA ALA A 248 -15.98 10.63 -8.73
C ALA A 248 -16.41 12.09 -8.44
N GLU A 249 -17.36 12.28 -7.52
CA GLU A 249 -17.80 13.63 -7.11
C GLU A 249 -16.69 14.40 -6.41
N PHE A 250 -15.91 13.73 -5.55
CA PHE A 250 -14.76 14.34 -4.89
C PHE A 250 -13.65 14.71 -5.88
N GLU A 251 -13.37 13.85 -6.86
CA GLU A 251 -12.42 14.16 -7.92
C GLU A 251 -12.85 15.39 -8.71
N LYS A 252 -14.16 15.50 -9.05
CA LYS A 252 -14.72 16.67 -9.72
C LYS A 252 -14.60 17.94 -8.86
N GLU A 253 -14.84 17.83 -7.56
CA GLU A 253 -14.64 18.93 -6.59
C GLU A 253 -13.19 19.42 -6.61
N LEU A 254 -12.21 18.50 -6.53
CA LEU A 254 -10.79 18.86 -6.56
C LEU A 254 -10.40 19.55 -7.87
N LYS A 255 -10.85 19.04 -9.02
CA LYS A 255 -10.59 19.66 -10.32
C LYS A 255 -11.22 21.06 -10.41
N ASN A 256 -12.43 21.25 -9.89
CA ASN A 256 -13.08 22.56 -9.83
C ASN A 256 -12.30 23.51 -8.91
N SER A 257 -11.84 23.03 -7.76
CA SER A 257 -11.01 23.81 -6.84
C SER A 257 -9.70 24.26 -7.47
N ALA A 258 -9.11 23.46 -8.34
CA ALA A 258 -7.87 23.77 -9.07
C ALA A 258 -8.12 24.57 -10.35
N ALA A 259 -9.37 24.78 -10.77
CA ALA A 259 -9.71 25.43 -12.03
C ALA A 259 -9.12 26.85 -12.11
N GLY A 260 -8.53 27.17 -13.28
CA GLY A 260 -7.86 28.44 -13.54
C GLY A 260 -6.38 28.49 -13.10
N ASN A 261 -5.88 27.53 -12.34
CA ASN A 261 -4.47 27.44 -12.03
C ASN A 261 -3.76 26.44 -12.96
N GLN A 262 -3.07 26.95 -13.98
CA GLN A 262 -2.36 26.13 -14.97
C GLN A 262 -1.15 25.37 -14.39
N LYS A 263 -0.69 25.71 -13.19
CA LYS A 263 0.41 25.02 -12.50
C LYS A 263 -0.05 23.72 -11.81
N ILE A 264 -1.37 23.42 -11.73
CA ILE A 264 -1.90 22.19 -11.13
C ILE A 264 -2.30 21.21 -12.22
N THR A 265 -1.66 20.03 -12.24
CA THR A 265 -1.87 18.99 -13.23
C THR A 265 -2.43 17.72 -12.57
N PHE A 266 -3.54 17.19 -13.11
CA PHE A 266 -4.09 15.89 -12.75
C PHE A 266 -3.73 14.87 -13.82
N THR A 267 -2.97 13.83 -13.47
CA THR A 267 -2.55 12.81 -14.43
C THR A 267 -3.56 11.68 -14.62
N GLY A 268 -4.52 11.54 -13.68
CA GLY A 268 -5.31 10.32 -13.56
C GLY A 268 -4.48 9.17 -12.99
N PHE A 269 -5.01 7.94 -13.12
CA PHE A 269 -4.28 6.74 -12.67
C PHE A 269 -3.03 6.52 -13.52
N VAL A 270 -1.92 6.22 -12.85
CA VAL A 270 -0.61 5.97 -13.48
C VAL A 270 -0.02 4.66 -12.98
N GLN A 271 0.71 3.96 -13.86
CA GLN A 271 1.43 2.74 -13.54
C GLN A 271 2.64 2.53 -14.48
N GLY A 272 3.48 1.53 -14.17
CA GLY A 272 4.66 1.20 -14.97
C GLY A 272 5.63 2.37 -15.10
N ARG A 273 6.26 2.53 -16.26
CA ARG A 273 7.30 3.53 -16.51
C ARG A 273 6.87 4.96 -16.18
N LEU A 274 5.62 5.33 -16.49
CA LEU A 274 5.10 6.66 -16.16
C LEU A 274 5.09 6.95 -14.65
N LEU A 275 4.76 5.95 -13.84
CA LEU A 275 4.81 6.03 -12.39
C LEU A 275 6.25 6.16 -11.88
N GLU A 276 7.18 5.36 -12.43
CA GLU A 276 8.59 5.39 -12.10
C GLU A 276 9.20 6.77 -12.39
N GLU A 277 8.89 7.34 -13.56
CA GLU A 277 9.36 8.68 -13.93
C GLU A 277 8.80 9.78 -13.02
N LEU A 278 7.50 9.69 -12.62
CA LEU A 278 6.92 10.65 -11.69
C LEU A 278 7.61 10.63 -10.32
N TYR A 279 7.95 9.47 -9.79
CA TYR A 279 8.71 9.41 -8.53
C TYR A 279 10.17 9.85 -8.72
N SER A 280 10.83 9.43 -9.80
CA SER A 280 12.26 9.70 -10.02
C SER A 280 12.61 11.18 -10.18
N ASN A 281 11.68 11.96 -10.73
CA ASN A 281 11.94 13.33 -11.16
C ASN A 281 11.20 14.39 -10.33
N ALA A 282 10.47 14.01 -9.28
CA ALA A 282 9.80 14.95 -8.39
C ALA A 282 10.80 15.73 -7.54
N TYR A 283 10.55 17.03 -7.33
CA TYR A 283 11.31 17.86 -6.41
C TYR A 283 11.01 17.53 -4.96
N ILE A 284 9.72 17.44 -4.62
CA ILE A 284 9.19 17.06 -3.29
C ILE A 284 8.02 16.11 -3.50
N TYR A 285 7.91 15.09 -2.67
CA TYR A 285 6.70 14.27 -2.52
C TYR A 285 5.89 14.74 -1.33
N VAL A 286 4.58 14.94 -1.50
CA VAL A 286 3.69 15.42 -0.43
C VAL A 286 2.57 14.42 -0.16
N LEU A 287 2.39 14.01 1.11
CA LEU A 287 1.29 13.16 1.55
C LEU A 287 0.51 13.82 2.70
N PRO A 288 -0.53 14.63 2.41
CA PRO A 288 -1.25 15.39 3.42
C PRO A 288 -2.41 14.62 4.08
N SER A 289 -2.25 13.32 4.28
CA SER A 289 -3.32 12.42 4.70
C SER A 289 -3.80 12.67 6.14
N ASP A 290 -5.10 12.52 6.35
CA ASP A 290 -5.74 12.55 7.68
C ASP A 290 -5.72 11.17 8.35
N LEU A 291 -5.70 10.09 7.54
CA LEU A 291 -5.78 8.71 7.99
C LEU A 291 -5.01 7.79 7.04
N GLU A 292 -4.12 6.98 7.58
CA GLU A 292 -3.39 5.93 6.89
C GLU A 292 -3.37 4.64 7.71
N GLY A 293 -3.06 3.52 7.07
CA GLY A 293 -2.62 2.32 7.78
C GLY A 293 -1.10 2.26 7.82
N MET A 294 -0.50 2.16 6.62
CA MET A 294 0.91 2.37 6.33
C MET A 294 1.03 2.69 4.84
N PRO A 295 1.35 3.94 4.48
CA PRO A 295 1.21 4.42 3.11
C PRO A 295 2.34 3.91 2.20
N LEU A 296 2.03 2.95 1.32
CA LEU A 296 2.99 2.41 0.34
C LEU A 296 3.54 3.49 -0.59
N SER A 297 2.71 4.46 -0.98
CA SER A 297 3.16 5.56 -1.84
C SER A 297 4.24 6.43 -1.20
N LEU A 298 4.25 6.53 0.13
CA LEU A 298 5.31 7.21 0.88
C LEU A 298 6.60 6.37 0.90
N LEU A 299 6.47 5.06 1.17
CA LEU A 299 7.61 4.14 1.11
C LEU A 299 8.26 4.15 -0.28
N GLU A 300 7.43 4.09 -1.33
CA GLU A 300 7.89 4.18 -2.71
C GLU A 300 8.56 5.51 -3.00
N ALA A 301 7.94 6.65 -2.65
CA ALA A 301 8.54 7.96 -2.85
C ALA A 301 9.92 8.06 -2.21
N MET A 302 10.06 7.61 -0.97
CA MET A 302 11.35 7.59 -0.27
C MET A 302 12.35 6.66 -0.95
N SER A 303 11.94 5.51 -1.48
CA SER A 303 12.84 4.57 -2.17
C SER A 303 13.40 5.13 -3.48
N TYR A 304 12.68 6.05 -4.12
CA TYR A 304 13.18 6.84 -5.25
C TYR A 304 14.05 8.03 -4.83
N GLY A 305 14.32 8.22 -3.54
CA GLY A 305 15.14 9.30 -3.03
C GLY A 305 14.42 10.66 -3.01
N ASN A 306 13.10 10.69 -2.84
CA ASN A 306 12.38 11.96 -2.71
C ASN A 306 12.54 12.58 -1.31
N CYS A 307 12.61 13.90 -1.25
CA CYS A 307 12.29 14.66 -0.04
C CYS A 307 10.79 14.58 0.21
N CYS A 308 10.38 14.04 1.34
CA CYS A 308 8.98 13.81 1.67
C CYS A 308 8.48 14.82 2.70
N LEU A 309 7.29 15.41 2.45
CA LEU A 309 6.54 16.23 3.38
C LEU A 309 5.20 15.54 3.67
N THR A 310 4.93 15.21 4.93
CA THR A 310 3.70 14.48 5.31
C THR A 310 2.96 15.20 6.43
N SER A 311 1.67 14.86 6.61
CA SER A 311 1.00 15.19 7.87
C SER A 311 1.68 14.48 9.05
N ASP A 312 1.55 15.06 10.24
CA ASP A 312 2.18 14.57 11.49
C ASP A 312 1.42 13.39 12.14
N ILE A 313 0.61 12.65 11.37
CA ILE A 313 0.00 11.41 11.87
C ILE A 313 1.08 10.35 12.08
N PRO A 314 0.98 9.52 13.14
CA PRO A 314 2.00 8.53 13.46
C PRO A 314 2.34 7.60 12.31
N GLU A 315 1.34 7.16 11.53
CA GLU A 315 1.51 6.27 10.37
C GLU A 315 2.38 6.88 9.25
N CYS A 316 2.57 8.20 9.25
CA CYS A 316 3.45 8.91 8.32
C CYS A 316 4.75 9.34 8.99
N SER A 317 4.68 9.96 10.17
CA SER A 317 5.87 10.47 10.89
C SER A 317 6.85 9.37 11.26
N ASP A 318 6.35 8.20 11.71
CA ASP A 318 7.18 7.05 12.05
C ASP A 318 7.87 6.43 10.82
N VAL A 319 7.22 6.55 9.66
CA VAL A 319 7.80 6.08 8.39
C VAL A 319 8.96 6.96 7.97
N ILE A 320 8.77 8.28 7.91
CA ILE A 320 9.82 9.19 7.43
C ILE A 320 10.96 9.37 8.42
N GLY A 321 10.71 9.22 9.74
CA GLY A 321 11.70 9.47 10.78
C GLY A 321 12.38 10.83 10.60
N ASP A 322 13.72 10.86 10.66
CA ASP A 322 14.51 12.08 10.45
C ASP A 322 14.84 12.36 8.96
N CYS A 323 14.30 11.56 8.03
CA CYS A 323 14.58 11.66 6.59
C CYS A 323 13.46 12.35 5.81
N GLY A 324 12.67 13.21 6.46
CA GLY A 324 11.59 13.97 5.84
C GLY A 324 11.06 15.06 6.76
N PHE A 325 9.98 15.71 6.34
CA PHE A 325 9.35 16.81 7.07
C PHE A 325 7.90 16.49 7.39
N THR A 326 7.42 17.00 8.51
CA THR A 326 6.00 16.95 8.87
C THR A 326 5.40 18.35 8.93
N PHE A 327 4.10 18.41 8.69
CA PHE A 327 3.26 19.56 8.99
C PHE A 327 2.06 19.09 9.84
N ARG A 328 1.46 20.01 10.59
CA ARG A 328 0.31 19.72 11.46
C ARG A 328 -0.89 19.31 10.61
N LYS A 329 -1.41 18.09 10.84
CA LYS A 329 -2.58 17.52 10.18
C LYS A 329 -3.72 18.54 10.03
N GLY A 330 -4.24 18.69 8.83
CA GLY A 330 -5.36 19.57 8.50
C GLY A 330 -5.03 21.07 8.48
N SER A 331 -3.79 21.47 8.77
CA SER A 331 -3.38 22.87 8.76
C SER A 331 -2.87 23.31 7.39
N VAL A 332 -3.70 24.08 6.68
CA VAL A 332 -3.32 24.69 5.39
C VAL A 332 -2.12 25.63 5.55
N ASP A 333 -2.11 26.46 6.59
CA ASP A 333 -1.05 27.44 6.82
C ASP A 333 0.29 26.76 7.12
N ASP A 334 0.30 25.71 7.95
CA ASP A 334 1.53 24.99 8.26
C ASP A 334 2.06 24.25 7.04
N LEU A 335 1.17 23.60 6.27
CA LEU A 335 1.53 22.96 4.99
C LEU A 335 2.12 23.97 4.00
N LYS A 336 1.47 25.15 3.85
CA LYS A 336 1.96 26.23 3.01
C LYS A 336 3.37 26.67 3.46
N ASN A 337 3.56 26.92 4.76
CA ASN A 337 4.85 27.41 5.28
C ASN A 337 5.97 26.37 5.08
N LYS A 338 5.67 25.07 5.26
CA LYS A 338 6.63 23.99 5.02
C LYS A 338 6.96 23.84 3.52
N LEU A 339 5.94 23.93 2.64
CA LEU A 339 6.17 23.92 1.19
C LEU A 339 7.03 25.09 0.75
N GLN A 340 6.72 26.32 1.21
CA GLN A 340 7.51 27.51 0.91
C GLN A 340 8.95 27.34 1.36
N PHE A 341 9.14 26.92 2.63
CA PHE A 341 10.48 26.68 3.18
C PHE A 341 11.28 25.70 2.32
N LEU A 342 10.69 24.59 1.87
CA LEU A 342 11.38 23.60 1.05
C LEU A 342 11.63 24.09 -0.37
N CYS A 343 10.76 24.94 -0.93
CA CYS A 343 10.98 25.56 -2.23
C CYS A 343 12.14 26.60 -2.19
N ASP A 344 12.27 27.32 -1.07
CA ASP A 344 13.28 28.35 -0.88
C ASP A 344 14.66 27.80 -0.46
N ASN A 345 14.72 26.54 0.02
CA ASN A 345 15.93 25.94 0.58
C ASN A 345 16.27 24.62 -0.13
N ALA A 346 16.77 24.70 -1.35
CA ALA A 346 17.08 23.53 -2.18
C ALA A 346 18.15 22.61 -1.58
N ASP A 347 19.12 23.17 -0.84
CA ASP A 347 20.17 22.41 -0.13
C ASP A 347 19.58 21.49 0.97
N VAL A 348 18.56 21.96 1.69
CA VAL A 348 17.83 21.17 2.68
C VAL A 348 17.08 20.01 2.01
N THR A 349 16.44 20.29 0.89
CA THR A 349 15.70 19.29 0.10
C THR A 349 16.65 18.22 -0.42
N GLU A 350 17.80 18.60 -0.97
CA GLU A 350 18.80 17.67 -1.50
C GLU A 350 19.41 16.78 -0.40
N LYS A 351 19.69 17.35 0.77
CA LYS A 351 20.17 16.58 1.92
C LYS A 351 19.18 15.47 2.33
N MET A 352 17.87 15.74 2.33
CA MET A 352 16.85 14.73 2.63
C MET A 352 16.79 13.67 1.52
N ARG A 353 16.87 14.07 0.27
CA ARG A 353 16.90 13.17 -0.90
C ARG A 353 18.05 12.18 -0.82
N ALA A 354 19.24 12.61 -0.45
CA ALA A 354 20.44 11.78 -0.35
C ALA A 354 20.31 10.67 0.71
N SER A 355 19.54 10.89 1.80
CA SER A 355 19.39 9.91 2.89
C SER A 355 18.14 9.04 2.79
N SER A 356 17.11 9.52 2.10
CA SER A 356 15.76 8.95 2.08
C SER A 356 15.73 7.48 1.62
N ALA A 357 16.33 7.18 0.47
CA ALA A 357 16.31 5.83 -0.13
C ALA A 357 17.04 4.80 0.75
N ILE A 358 18.22 5.14 1.26
CA ILE A 358 19.01 4.26 2.13
C ILE A 358 18.24 3.96 3.41
N TYR A 359 17.70 4.99 4.06
CA TYR A 359 16.94 4.84 5.29
C TYR A 359 15.74 3.92 5.11
N ILE A 360 14.89 4.19 4.11
CA ILE A 360 13.61 3.50 3.97
C ILE A 360 13.79 2.03 3.55
N CYS A 361 14.72 1.74 2.61
CA CYS A 361 14.97 0.39 2.13
C CYS A 361 15.63 -0.50 3.20
N ASN A 362 16.42 0.08 4.10
CA ASN A 362 16.99 -0.65 5.23
C ASN A 362 15.95 -0.93 6.33
N LYS A 363 15.05 0.02 6.57
CA LYS A 363 14.04 -0.09 7.64
C LYS A 363 12.86 -0.99 7.26
N TYR A 364 12.42 -0.96 6.00
CA TYR A 364 11.19 -1.59 5.54
C TYR A 364 11.41 -2.38 4.24
N ASN A 365 12.10 -3.51 4.31
CA ASN A 365 12.29 -4.35 3.13
C ASN A 365 11.27 -5.50 3.07
N TRP A 366 10.88 -5.90 1.84
CA TRP A 366 9.91 -6.98 1.63
C TRP A 366 10.40 -8.35 2.10
N ASP A 367 11.68 -8.61 2.09
CA ASP A 367 12.22 -9.94 2.48
C ASP A 367 12.00 -10.17 3.98
N ASP A 368 12.22 -9.16 4.81
CA ASP A 368 11.92 -9.23 6.26
C ASP A 368 10.41 -9.38 6.52
N VAL A 369 9.56 -8.68 5.76
CA VAL A 369 8.10 -8.79 5.83
C VAL A 369 7.64 -10.20 5.49
N VAL A 370 8.16 -10.78 4.41
CA VAL A 370 7.86 -12.15 3.98
C VAL A 370 8.33 -13.17 5.02
N CYS A 371 9.55 -13.03 5.54
CA CYS A 371 10.08 -13.91 6.56
C CYS A 371 9.22 -13.90 7.84
N LYS A 372 8.88 -12.72 8.35
CA LYS A 372 7.99 -12.59 9.53
C LYS A 372 6.61 -13.19 9.26
N THR A 373 6.05 -12.95 8.07
CA THR A 373 4.74 -13.50 7.70
C THR A 373 4.77 -15.03 7.62
N LEU A 374 5.82 -15.62 7.02
CA LEU A 374 5.99 -17.08 6.96
C LEU A 374 6.19 -17.71 8.36
N GLN A 375 6.85 -17.01 9.28
CA GLN A 375 6.93 -17.46 10.69
C GLN A 375 5.55 -17.58 11.31
N LEU A 376 4.67 -16.59 11.07
CA LEU A 376 3.29 -16.62 11.54
C LEU A 376 2.46 -17.71 10.84
N TYR A 377 2.85 -18.17 9.65
CA TYR A 377 2.23 -19.32 9.00
C TYR A 377 2.67 -20.65 9.60
N GLY A 378 3.69 -20.65 10.45
CA GLY A 378 4.28 -21.86 11.04
C GLY A 378 5.28 -22.55 10.12
N ALA A 379 5.84 -21.84 9.13
CA ALA A 379 6.92 -22.37 8.30
C ALA A 379 8.17 -22.64 9.14
N LYS A 380 8.78 -23.82 8.95
CA LYS A 380 10.03 -24.21 9.61
C LYS A 380 11.22 -23.84 8.70
N ASN A 381 12.35 -23.42 9.28
CA ASN A 381 13.62 -23.13 8.57
C ASN A 381 13.68 -21.83 7.71
N ILE A 382 13.14 -20.72 8.21
CA ILE A 382 13.20 -19.40 7.53
C ILE A 382 14.54 -18.69 7.77
N THR A 383 15.32 -19.13 8.76
CA THR A 383 16.53 -18.45 9.28
C THR A 383 17.71 -18.42 8.31
N GLU A 384 17.78 -19.30 7.31
CA GLU A 384 18.88 -19.34 6.35
C GLU A 384 18.78 -18.26 5.25
N PHE A 385 17.59 -17.69 5.00
CA PHE A 385 17.38 -16.71 3.94
C PHE A 385 17.80 -15.28 4.29
N SER A 386 17.61 -14.88 5.55
CA SER A 386 18.00 -13.52 5.99
C SER A 386 19.53 -13.35 6.13
N ALA A 387 20.27 -14.43 6.34
CA ALA A 387 21.72 -14.40 6.51
C ALA A 387 22.45 -14.30 5.13
N HIS A 388 22.07 -15.12 4.16
CA HIS A 388 22.74 -15.11 2.84
C HIS A 388 22.59 -13.81 2.06
N LYS A 389 21.42 -13.16 2.13
CA LYS A 389 21.21 -11.89 1.42
C LYS A 389 21.81 -10.67 2.13
N LYS A 390 22.01 -10.72 3.44
CA LYS A 390 22.79 -9.67 4.13
C LYS A 390 24.25 -9.68 3.73
N GLU A 391 24.80 -10.86 3.41
CA GLU A 391 26.17 -10.99 2.88
C GLU A 391 26.25 -10.50 1.43
N GLU A 392 25.34 -10.86 0.54
CA GLU A 392 25.29 -10.40 -0.85
C GLU A 392 25.05 -8.88 -0.98
N ASN A 393 24.22 -8.28 -0.13
CA ASN A 393 24.00 -6.84 -0.14
C ASN A 393 25.18 -6.05 0.42
N ASN A 394 25.94 -6.57 1.39
CA ASN A 394 27.16 -5.93 1.87
C ASN A 394 28.30 -5.98 0.85
N GLU A 395 28.41 -7.04 0.05
CA GLU A 395 29.44 -7.13 -1.00
C GLU A 395 29.17 -6.18 -2.18
N ASN A 396 27.89 -5.92 -2.51
CA ASN A 396 27.52 -4.98 -3.58
C ASN A 396 27.64 -3.50 -3.19
N PHE A 397 27.69 -3.16 -1.89
CA PHE A 397 27.89 -1.77 -1.41
C PHE A 397 29.35 -1.38 -1.22
N VAL A 398 30.30 -2.34 -1.20
CA VAL A 398 31.75 -2.09 -1.06
C VAL A 398 32.44 -1.95 -2.44
N GLY A 399 31.74 -2.18 -3.53
CA GLY A 399 32.26 -2.19 -4.91
C GLY A 399 31.84 -1.02 -5.81
N GLN A 400 31.29 0.08 -5.26
CA GLN A 400 31.00 1.30 -6.03
C GLN A 400 31.64 2.53 -5.41
#